data_f6639bb52ec10fc236d0d341685448ef
#
_entry.id   f6639bb52ec10fc236d0d341685448ef
#
_cell.length_a   1.000
_cell.length_b   1.000
_cell.length_c   1.000
_cell.angle_alpha   90.00
_cell.angle_beta   90.00
_cell.angle_gamma   90.00
#
_symmetry.space_group_name_H-M   'P 1'
#
loop_
_entity.id
_entity.type
_entity.pdbx_description
1 polymer ?
#
loop_
_entity_poly.entity_id
_entity_poly.type
_entity_poly.pdbx_seq_one_letter_code
_entity_poly.pdbx_strand_id
1 'polypeptide(L)'
;MKITRKIISVAAAVTIVAATGFGLAHGAKADGHAVKVGIILGFTGPIESLTPGMAASAELAMKEVTDSGKLLGGKELMAVRADSTCVDSAAATAAAERLITSDSVAAIMGADCSGVTTSIANNTAVPNGVVMVSPSATSPALSTIEDKGFFFRTAPSDARQGQVLADVLKSRGISNVAVTYTNNDYGKGLADSFIAAFQAQGDKVEMSAAHEDGKGDYSAEVGALAASGSAHLVVLGYLDQGGKGIIQTSLDTGAFDSFILADGMIGQSLIDSIGAGLNGAIGTLPGSESKGAKMFLDVATAGGVDGDGPFRAESYDAAALIALAIQAGGSADRSSIQANMLAVANAPGEQILPGELGKALQILADGGEIDYQGATNVELIGPGEAAGSYKELEVMDGAFKTVKVH
;
A
#
# COMPACT_ATOMS: atom_id res chain seq x y z
N MET A 1 -1.68 -33.18 -92.10
CA MET A 1 -1.05 -34.12 -91.21
C MET A 1 -1.59 -33.81 -89.77
N LYS A 2 -2.60 -34.59 -89.33
CA LYS A 2 -3.25 -34.36 -88.02
C LYS A 2 -2.78 -35.43 -87.09
N ILE A 3 -2.17 -35.00 -85.95
CA ILE A 3 -1.72 -35.91 -84.87
C ILE A 3 -2.74 -35.76 -83.74
N THR A 4 -3.46 -36.87 -83.49
CA THR A 4 -4.42 -37.00 -82.39
C THR A 4 -3.69 -37.47 -81.08
N ARG A 5 -3.78 -36.69 -80.00
CA ARG A 5 -3.29 -37.13 -78.69
C ARG A 5 -4.44 -37.76 -77.87
N LYS A 6 -4.21 -39.02 -77.50
CA LYS A 6 -5.07 -39.76 -76.57
C LYS A 6 -4.76 -39.31 -75.13
N ILE A 7 -5.83 -38.99 -74.45
CA ILE A 7 -5.76 -38.68 -72.98
C ILE A 7 -6.08 -40.00 -72.30
N ILE A 8 -5.13 -40.46 -71.43
CA ILE A 8 -5.34 -41.61 -70.54
C ILE A 8 -5.70 -41.04 -69.18
N SER A 9 -6.93 -41.36 -68.70
CA SER A 9 -7.38 -41.02 -67.36
C SER A 9 -6.94 -42.08 -66.41
N VAL A 10 -6.12 -41.71 -65.42
CA VAL A 10 -5.77 -42.55 -64.26
C VAL A 10 -6.64 -42.13 -63.08
N ALA A 11 -7.54 -42.98 -62.65
CA ALA A 11 -8.34 -42.81 -61.43
C ALA A 11 -7.47 -43.19 -60.23
N ALA A 12 -7.12 -42.22 -59.38
CA ALA A 12 -6.48 -42.47 -58.07
C ALA A 12 -7.56 -42.50 -57.00
N ALA A 13 -7.72 -43.65 -56.38
CA ALA A 13 -8.57 -43.84 -55.19
C ALA A 13 -7.90 -43.20 -54.01
N VAL A 14 -8.49 -42.18 -53.41
CA VAL A 14 -8.06 -41.58 -52.16
C VAL A 14 -8.81 -42.25 -51.00
N THR A 15 -8.05 -43.03 -50.22
CA THR A 15 -8.53 -43.60 -48.96
C THR A 15 -8.47 -42.54 -47.86
N ILE A 16 -9.66 -42.08 -47.39
CA ILE A 16 -9.76 -41.17 -46.26
C ILE A 16 -9.60 -42.00 -44.95
N VAL A 17 -8.47 -41.84 -44.28
CA VAL A 17 -8.28 -42.29 -42.90
C VAL A 17 -8.83 -41.19 -42.00
N ALA A 18 -9.95 -41.44 -41.34
CA ALA A 18 -10.49 -40.60 -40.30
C ALA A 18 -9.67 -40.80 -39.01
N ALA A 19 -8.71 -39.90 -38.80
CA ALA A 19 -8.02 -39.80 -37.49
C ALA A 19 -8.92 -38.95 -36.57
N THR A 20 -9.59 -39.64 -35.61
CA THR A 20 -10.26 -38.98 -34.49
C THR A 20 -9.21 -38.45 -33.52
N GLY A 21 -8.68 -37.27 -33.77
CA GLY A 21 -7.87 -36.52 -32.85
C GLY A 21 -8.77 -35.89 -31.79
N PHE A 22 -8.76 -36.39 -30.57
CA PHE A 22 -9.22 -35.69 -29.38
C PHE A 22 -8.28 -34.49 -29.17
N GLY A 23 -8.55 -33.41 -29.83
CA GLY A 23 -7.93 -32.12 -29.49
C GLY A 23 -8.54 -31.62 -28.19
N LEU A 24 -7.76 -31.68 -27.11
CA LEU A 24 -8.03 -30.85 -25.92
C LEU A 24 -7.94 -29.39 -26.38
N ALA A 25 -9.08 -28.85 -26.78
CA ALA A 25 -9.23 -27.41 -26.90
C ALA A 25 -9.08 -26.83 -25.50
N HIS A 26 -7.88 -26.35 -25.19
CA HIS A 26 -7.73 -25.32 -24.16
C HIS A 26 -8.45 -24.09 -24.69
N GLY A 27 -9.75 -24.02 -24.41
CA GLY A 27 -10.51 -22.79 -24.63
C GLY A 27 -9.84 -21.69 -23.80
N ALA A 28 -9.25 -20.73 -24.47
CA ALA A 28 -9.02 -19.43 -23.87
C ALA A 28 -10.37 -18.99 -23.30
N LYS A 29 -10.51 -18.99 -21.97
CA LYS A 29 -11.69 -18.42 -21.30
C LYS A 29 -11.76 -16.95 -21.76
N ALA A 30 -12.84 -16.59 -22.37
CA ALA A 30 -13.09 -15.23 -22.79
C ALA A 30 -13.05 -14.31 -21.56
N ASP A 31 -12.43 -13.12 -21.70
CA ASP A 31 -12.21 -12.06 -20.72
C ASP A 31 -13.46 -11.53 -19.97
N GLY A 32 -14.63 -12.11 -20.13
CA GLY A 32 -15.88 -11.72 -19.49
C GLY A 32 -16.08 -12.22 -18.04
N HIS A 33 -15.16 -13.01 -17.49
CA HIS A 33 -15.32 -13.67 -16.20
C HIS A 33 -14.52 -13.03 -15.04
N ALA A 34 -13.59 -12.14 -15.29
CA ALA A 34 -12.76 -11.51 -14.27
C ALA A 34 -13.00 -10.01 -14.14
N VAL A 35 -13.02 -9.52 -12.90
CA VAL A 35 -12.90 -8.10 -12.56
C VAL A 35 -11.44 -7.80 -12.28
N LYS A 36 -10.85 -6.84 -13.00
CA LYS A 36 -9.45 -6.45 -12.80
C LYS A 36 -9.33 -5.30 -11.81
N VAL A 37 -8.39 -5.41 -10.87
CA VAL A 37 -8.01 -4.36 -9.93
C VAL A 37 -6.52 -4.08 -10.10
N GLY A 38 -6.16 -2.80 -10.26
CA GLY A 38 -4.77 -2.39 -10.32
C GLY A 38 -4.12 -2.48 -8.93
N ILE A 39 -2.90 -2.99 -8.85
CA ILE A 39 -2.03 -2.88 -7.67
C ILE A 39 -0.85 -2.01 -8.09
N ILE A 40 -0.84 -0.74 -7.68
CA ILE A 40 0.23 0.20 -8.03
C ILE A 40 1.02 0.57 -6.79
N LEU A 41 2.26 0.10 -6.71
CA LEU A 41 3.17 0.30 -5.58
C LEU A 41 4.58 0.57 -6.12
N GLY A 42 5.47 1.16 -5.31
CA GLY A 42 6.87 1.41 -5.65
C GLY A 42 7.71 0.13 -5.59
N PHE A 43 7.54 -0.74 -6.58
CA PHE A 43 8.37 -1.96 -6.69
C PHE A 43 9.83 -1.65 -6.99
N THR A 44 10.13 -0.43 -7.38
CA THR A 44 11.46 0.17 -7.41
C THR A 44 11.43 1.48 -6.62
N GLY A 45 12.58 1.88 -6.07
CA GLY A 45 12.71 3.16 -5.34
C GLY A 45 12.95 3.01 -3.84
N PRO A 46 12.65 4.07 -3.06
CA PRO A 46 13.18 4.19 -1.69
C PRO A 46 12.46 3.32 -0.63
N ILE A 47 11.42 2.56 -1.01
CA ILE A 47 10.73 1.59 -0.14
C ILE A 47 10.52 0.22 -0.83
N GLU A 48 11.35 -0.09 -1.82
CA GLU A 48 11.19 -1.31 -2.62
C GLU A 48 11.22 -2.61 -1.81
N SER A 49 11.84 -2.60 -0.64
CA SER A 49 11.87 -3.75 0.26
C SER A 49 10.52 -4.05 0.94
N LEU A 50 9.62 -3.07 1.04
CA LEU A 50 8.30 -3.22 1.67
C LEU A 50 7.23 -3.72 0.69
N THR A 51 7.25 -3.20 -0.52
CA THR A 51 6.15 -3.32 -1.49
C THR A 51 5.82 -4.73 -1.98
N PRO A 52 6.77 -5.70 -2.07
CA PRO A 52 6.42 -7.08 -2.40
C PRO A 52 5.48 -7.72 -1.37
N GLY A 53 5.71 -7.48 -0.07
CA GLY A 53 4.86 -7.98 1.02
C GLY A 53 3.48 -7.30 1.04
N MET A 54 3.43 -6.01 0.75
CA MET A 54 2.18 -5.24 0.62
C MET A 54 1.33 -5.79 -0.55
N ALA A 55 1.94 -5.99 -1.72
CA ALA A 55 1.26 -6.55 -2.87
C ALA A 55 0.75 -7.98 -2.61
N ALA A 56 1.57 -8.83 -1.99
CA ALA A 56 1.16 -10.19 -1.64
C ALA A 56 -0.02 -10.22 -0.68
N SER A 57 -0.10 -9.28 0.27
CA SER A 57 -1.22 -9.15 1.21
C SER A 57 -2.51 -8.70 0.51
N ALA A 58 -2.43 -7.76 -0.44
CA ALA A 58 -3.58 -7.36 -1.24
C ALA A 58 -4.07 -8.52 -2.14
N GLU A 59 -3.14 -9.23 -2.78
CA GLU A 59 -3.47 -10.40 -3.61
C GLU A 59 -4.05 -11.55 -2.78
N LEU A 60 -3.67 -11.68 -1.50
CA LEU A 60 -4.27 -12.64 -0.58
C LEU A 60 -5.75 -12.36 -0.36
N ALA A 61 -6.14 -11.09 -0.13
CA ALA A 61 -7.56 -10.70 -0.03
C ALA A 61 -8.30 -10.99 -1.33
N MET A 62 -7.71 -10.65 -2.48
CA MET A 62 -8.30 -10.90 -3.78
C MET A 62 -8.46 -12.40 -4.06
N LYS A 63 -7.51 -13.21 -3.62
CA LYS A 63 -7.57 -14.68 -3.70
C LYS A 63 -8.69 -15.23 -2.81
N GLU A 64 -8.84 -14.77 -1.58
CA GLU A 64 -9.93 -15.17 -0.68
C GLU A 64 -11.31 -14.90 -1.32
N VAL A 65 -11.47 -13.70 -1.91
CA VAL A 65 -12.68 -13.32 -2.66
C VAL A 65 -12.93 -14.29 -3.81
N THR A 66 -11.93 -14.55 -4.64
CA THR A 66 -12.03 -15.44 -5.81
C THR A 66 -12.34 -16.88 -5.41
N ASP A 67 -11.63 -17.41 -4.41
CA ASP A 67 -11.82 -18.78 -3.91
C ASP A 67 -13.23 -19.00 -3.32
N SER A 68 -13.86 -17.94 -2.81
CA SER A 68 -15.24 -18.01 -2.32
C SER A 68 -16.26 -18.32 -3.42
N GLY A 69 -15.95 -18.00 -4.68
CA GLY A 69 -16.84 -18.14 -5.83
C GLY A 69 -18.09 -17.27 -5.78
N LYS A 70 -18.13 -16.21 -4.95
CA LYS A 70 -19.36 -15.45 -4.68
C LYS A 70 -19.39 -14.04 -5.29
N LEU A 71 -18.23 -13.48 -5.67
CA LEU A 71 -18.16 -12.14 -6.23
C LEU A 71 -19.02 -12.05 -7.50
N LEU A 72 -20.03 -11.20 -7.50
CA LEU A 72 -20.93 -10.97 -8.66
C LEU A 72 -21.41 -12.27 -9.34
N GLY A 73 -21.76 -13.28 -8.53
CA GLY A 73 -22.24 -14.57 -9.04
C GLY A 73 -21.16 -15.50 -9.57
N GLY A 74 -19.92 -15.35 -9.14
CA GLY A 74 -18.80 -16.26 -9.45
C GLY A 74 -17.71 -15.65 -10.34
N LYS A 75 -17.62 -14.33 -10.42
CA LYS A 75 -16.50 -13.67 -11.10
C LYS A 75 -15.21 -13.79 -10.27
N GLU A 76 -14.09 -13.88 -10.99
CA GLU A 76 -12.76 -13.85 -10.39
C GLU A 76 -12.33 -12.38 -10.17
N LEU A 77 -11.56 -12.10 -9.13
CA LEU A 77 -10.91 -10.82 -8.90
C LEU A 77 -9.43 -10.96 -9.27
N MET A 78 -8.99 -10.21 -10.27
CA MET A 78 -7.66 -10.35 -10.86
C MET A 78 -6.80 -9.11 -10.56
N ALA A 79 -5.61 -9.32 -10.00
CA ALA A 79 -4.62 -8.27 -9.81
C ALA A 79 -3.87 -7.95 -11.10
N VAL A 80 -3.65 -6.65 -11.35
CA VAL A 80 -2.75 -6.15 -12.39
C VAL A 80 -1.73 -5.23 -11.75
N ARG A 81 -0.47 -5.66 -11.65
CA ARG A 81 0.60 -4.89 -11.01
C ARG A 81 1.14 -3.78 -11.91
N ALA A 82 1.49 -2.66 -11.28
CA ALA A 82 2.20 -1.54 -11.90
C ALA A 82 3.18 -0.93 -10.89
N ASP A 83 4.31 -0.42 -11.38
CA ASP A 83 5.32 0.24 -10.55
C ASP A 83 5.05 1.75 -10.50
N SER A 84 4.89 2.29 -9.28
CA SER A 84 4.76 3.73 -9.04
C SER A 84 6.10 4.43 -8.86
N THR A 85 7.19 3.68 -8.71
CA THR A 85 8.53 4.16 -8.36
C THR A 85 8.64 4.91 -7.03
N CYS A 86 7.53 5.18 -6.36
CA CYS A 86 7.41 6.00 -5.14
C CYS A 86 7.73 7.50 -5.30
N VAL A 87 8.67 7.89 -6.17
CA VAL A 87 9.18 9.27 -6.24
C VAL A 87 9.01 9.94 -7.61
N ASP A 88 8.90 9.19 -8.70
CA ASP A 88 8.70 9.74 -10.04
C ASP A 88 7.22 9.86 -10.39
N SER A 89 6.65 11.05 -10.16
CA SER A 89 5.24 11.34 -10.42
C SER A 89 4.84 11.15 -11.89
N ALA A 90 5.75 11.35 -12.84
CA ALA A 90 5.45 11.17 -14.26
C ALA A 90 5.35 9.68 -14.61
N ALA A 91 6.32 8.87 -14.15
CA ALA A 91 6.29 7.43 -14.33
C ALA A 91 5.06 6.79 -13.65
N ALA A 92 4.76 7.19 -12.41
CA ALA A 92 3.60 6.73 -11.65
C ALA A 92 2.27 7.06 -12.35
N THR A 93 2.12 8.29 -12.86
CA THR A 93 0.94 8.73 -13.61
C THR A 93 0.76 7.91 -14.89
N ALA A 94 1.84 7.69 -15.65
CA ALA A 94 1.81 6.87 -16.87
C ALA A 94 1.46 5.40 -16.59
N ALA A 95 1.98 4.84 -15.48
CA ALA A 95 1.64 3.48 -15.04
C ALA A 95 0.16 3.35 -14.66
N ALA A 96 -0.40 4.34 -13.94
CA ALA A 96 -1.82 4.40 -13.61
C ALA A 96 -2.70 4.58 -14.86
N GLU A 97 -2.30 5.43 -15.80
CA GLU A 97 -3.00 5.60 -17.06
C GLU A 97 -3.08 4.29 -17.86
N ARG A 98 -2.01 3.52 -17.92
CA ARG A 98 -1.99 2.18 -18.53
C ARG A 98 -2.99 1.25 -17.86
N LEU A 99 -3.00 1.18 -16.51
CA LEU A 99 -3.96 0.36 -15.76
C LEU A 99 -5.41 0.72 -16.12
N ILE A 100 -5.70 2.01 -16.21
CA ILE A 100 -7.06 2.53 -16.43
C ILE A 100 -7.53 2.36 -17.88
N THR A 101 -6.66 2.66 -18.84
CA THR A 101 -7.04 2.74 -20.26
C THR A 101 -6.77 1.47 -21.02
N SER A 102 -5.63 0.82 -20.80
CA SER A 102 -5.21 -0.37 -21.53
C SER A 102 -5.64 -1.67 -20.82
N ASP A 103 -5.40 -1.75 -19.51
CA ASP A 103 -5.74 -2.94 -18.74
C ASP A 103 -7.21 -2.94 -18.30
N SER A 104 -7.88 -1.76 -18.34
CA SER A 104 -9.29 -1.57 -18.02
C SER A 104 -9.65 -2.02 -16.60
N VAL A 105 -8.84 -1.63 -15.61
CA VAL A 105 -9.12 -1.93 -14.21
C VAL A 105 -10.35 -1.19 -13.70
N ALA A 106 -11.11 -1.84 -12.82
CA ALA A 106 -12.30 -1.29 -12.20
C ALA A 106 -11.96 -0.30 -11.07
N ALA A 107 -10.92 -0.59 -10.30
CA ALA A 107 -10.40 0.22 -9.20
C ALA A 107 -8.89 0.01 -9.06
N ILE A 108 -8.25 0.80 -8.19
CA ILE A 108 -6.81 0.73 -7.91
C ILE A 108 -6.60 0.59 -6.40
N MET A 109 -5.84 -0.43 -5.98
CA MET A 109 -5.17 -0.50 -4.68
C MET A 109 -3.81 0.16 -4.82
N GLY A 110 -3.58 1.22 -4.05
CA GLY A 110 -2.38 2.05 -4.14
C GLY A 110 -2.73 3.54 -4.38
N ALA A 111 -1.75 4.41 -4.66
CA ALA A 111 -0.33 4.08 -4.57
C ALA A 111 0.11 4.11 -3.10
N ASP A 112 1.40 3.80 -2.88
CA ASP A 112 2.00 3.69 -1.56
C ASP A 112 2.54 5.03 -1.04
N CYS A 113 3.32 5.74 -1.83
CA CYS A 113 3.98 6.98 -1.44
C CYS A 113 3.11 8.20 -1.73
N SER A 114 3.03 9.15 -0.80
CA SER A 114 2.05 10.25 -0.83
C SER A 114 2.15 11.14 -2.06
N GLY A 115 3.36 11.52 -2.50
CA GLY A 115 3.55 12.41 -3.65
C GLY A 115 3.05 11.82 -4.97
N VAL A 116 3.39 10.54 -5.24
CA VAL A 116 2.88 9.84 -6.44
C VAL A 116 1.39 9.53 -6.32
N THR A 117 0.87 9.26 -5.12
CA THR A 117 -0.57 9.09 -4.87
C THR A 117 -1.33 10.37 -5.21
N THR A 118 -0.87 11.53 -4.72
CA THR A 118 -1.43 12.86 -5.06
C THR A 118 -1.45 13.07 -6.57
N SER A 119 -0.34 12.74 -7.24
CA SER A 119 -0.20 12.92 -8.69
C SER A 119 -1.15 12.02 -9.48
N ILE A 120 -1.26 10.73 -9.11
CA ILE A 120 -2.18 9.78 -9.76
C ILE A 120 -3.63 10.18 -9.51
N ALA A 121 -3.99 10.51 -8.27
CA ALA A 121 -5.35 10.92 -7.92
C ALA A 121 -5.79 12.12 -8.77
N ASN A 122 -5.01 13.20 -8.75
CA ASN A 122 -5.37 14.45 -9.42
C ASN A 122 -5.36 14.35 -10.96
N ASN A 123 -4.38 13.65 -11.53
CA ASN A 123 -4.16 13.69 -12.97
C ASN A 123 -4.80 12.51 -13.73
N THR A 124 -5.10 11.39 -13.04
CA THR A 124 -5.49 10.17 -13.73
C THR A 124 -6.73 9.52 -13.10
N ALA A 125 -6.72 9.14 -11.83
CA ALA A 125 -7.78 8.33 -11.24
C ALA A 125 -9.10 9.10 -11.10
N VAL A 126 -9.09 10.26 -10.44
CA VAL A 126 -10.29 11.10 -10.25
C VAL A 126 -10.88 11.59 -11.57
N PRO A 127 -10.09 12.11 -12.55
CA PRO A 127 -10.62 12.49 -13.85
C PRO A 127 -11.28 11.34 -14.63
N ASN A 128 -10.82 10.10 -14.42
CA ASN A 128 -11.40 8.91 -15.05
C ASN A 128 -12.47 8.20 -14.19
N GLY A 129 -12.82 8.76 -13.03
CA GLY A 129 -13.81 8.20 -12.11
C GLY A 129 -13.38 6.83 -11.55
N VAL A 130 -12.09 6.62 -11.29
CA VAL A 130 -11.53 5.37 -10.76
C VAL A 130 -11.28 5.52 -9.27
N VAL A 131 -11.85 4.63 -8.47
CA VAL A 131 -11.57 4.56 -7.04
C VAL A 131 -10.13 4.13 -6.80
N MET A 132 -9.44 4.88 -5.95
CA MET A 132 -8.14 4.52 -5.38
C MET A 132 -8.26 4.28 -3.89
N VAL A 133 -7.68 3.18 -3.41
CA VAL A 133 -7.55 2.90 -1.97
C VAL A 133 -6.07 2.71 -1.66
N SER A 134 -5.47 3.72 -1.05
CA SER A 134 -4.06 3.65 -0.67
C SER A 134 -3.86 2.93 0.66
N PRO A 135 -2.90 1.99 0.75
CA PRO A 135 -2.57 1.33 2.01
C PRO A 135 -1.62 2.14 2.89
N SER A 136 -0.89 3.12 2.33
CA SER A 136 0.25 3.73 3.04
C SER A 136 0.58 5.18 2.66
N ALA A 137 -0.23 5.83 1.84
CA ALA A 137 -0.06 7.26 1.56
C ALA A 137 -0.65 8.08 2.70
N THR A 138 0.20 8.58 3.58
CA THR A 138 -0.18 9.14 4.89
C THR A 138 -0.20 10.66 4.96
N SER A 139 0.34 11.38 3.95
CA SER A 139 0.42 12.85 3.97
C SER A 139 -0.92 13.51 4.34
N PRO A 140 -0.93 14.52 5.25
CA PRO A 140 -2.14 15.27 5.58
C PRO A 140 -2.75 16.01 4.38
N ALA A 141 -1.96 16.32 3.36
CA ALA A 141 -2.45 16.97 2.16
C ALA A 141 -3.51 16.14 1.41
N LEU A 142 -3.41 14.80 1.50
CA LEU A 142 -4.37 13.88 0.88
C LEU A 142 -5.78 13.99 1.48
N SER A 143 -5.92 14.46 2.73
CA SER A 143 -7.24 14.70 3.36
C SER A 143 -8.01 15.88 2.76
N THR A 144 -7.37 16.67 1.92
CA THR A 144 -7.95 17.92 1.38
C THR A 144 -7.88 18.03 -0.15
N ILE A 145 -7.50 16.96 -0.85
CA ILE A 145 -7.54 16.95 -2.31
C ILE A 145 -9.00 16.96 -2.81
N GLU A 146 -9.22 17.52 -3.98
CA GLU A 146 -10.54 17.57 -4.65
C GLU A 146 -10.85 16.22 -5.33
N ASP A 147 -10.98 15.16 -4.54
CA ASP A 147 -11.07 13.78 -5.01
C ASP A 147 -12.48 13.34 -5.44
N LYS A 148 -13.49 14.12 -5.18
CA LYS A 148 -14.91 13.81 -5.47
C LYS A 148 -15.39 12.47 -4.89
N GLY A 149 -14.75 12.00 -3.82
CA GLY A 149 -15.03 10.72 -3.19
C GLY A 149 -14.46 9.51 -3.94
N PHE A 150 -13.41 9.69 -4.74
CA PHE A 150 -12.72 8.61 -5.44
C PHE A 150 -11.40 8.19 -4.78
N PHE A 151 -10.93 8.92 -3.78
CA PHE A 151 -9.73 8.56 -3.02
C PHE A 151 -10.08 8.13 -1.60
N PHE A 152 -9.51 7.01 -1.17
CA PHE A 152 -9.61 6.44 0.17
C PHE A 152 -8.23 5.95 0.62
N ARG A 153 -8.04 5.80 1.94
CA ARG A 153 -6.84 5.18 2.50
C ARG A 153 -7.14 4.38 3.75
N THR A 154 -6.53 3.22 3.85
CA THR A 154 -6.59 2.33 5.03
C THR A 154 -5.51 2.67 6.06
N ALA A 155 -4.53 3.50 5.70
CA ALA A 155 -3.60 4.11 6.65
C ALA A 155 -4.18 5.41 7.23
N PRO A 156 -3.92 5.72 8.52
CA PRO A 156 -4.28 7.01 9.11
C PRO A 156 -3.38 8.14 8.61
N SER A 157 -3.83 9.38 8.83
CA SER A 157 -3.08 10.59 8.44
C SER A 157 -1.87 10.85 9.34
N ASP A 158 -0.79 11.38 8.74
CA ASP A 158 0.41 11.89 9.44
C ASP A 158 0.10 13.05 10.40
N ALA A 159 -1.04 13.71 10.26
CA ALA A 159 -1.50 14.66 11.26
C ALA A 159 -1.67 13.98 12.62
N ARG A 160 -2.13 12.73 12.64
CA ARG A 160 -2.21 11.90 13.85
C ARG A 160 -0.86 11.31 14.22
N GLN A 161 -0.07 10.83 13.26
CA GLN A 161 1.24 10.24 13.54
C GLN A 161 2.20 11.24 14.19
N GLY A 162 2.24 12.48 13.68
CA GLY A 162 3.07 13.53 14.26
C GLY A 162 2.73 13.81 15.73
N GLN A 163 1.43 13.81 16.09
CA GLN A 163 0.99 13.94 17.48
C GLN A 163 1.43 12.74 18.33
N VAL A 164 1.24 11.51 17.84
CA VAL A 164 1.63 10.28 18.55
C VAL A 164 3.15 10.26 18.78
N LEU A 165 3.94 10.60 17.76
CA LEU A 165 5.39 10.64 17.88
C LEU A 165 5.85 11.67 18.94
N ALA A 166 5.23 12.86 18.96
CA ALA A 166 5.51 13.87 19.97
C ALA A 166 5.14 13.38 21.39
N ASP A 167 4.00 12.70 21.54
CA ASP A 167 3.57 12.13 22.83
C ASP A 167 4.51 11.02 23.31
N VAL A 168 5.01 10.18 22.41
CA VAL A 168 6.01 9.14 22.68
C VAL A 168 7.30 9.77 23.20
N LEU A 169 7.84 10.78 22.51
CA LEU A 169 9.08 11.45 22.92
C LEU A 169 8.93 12.12 24.29
N LYS A 170 7.81 12.78 24.54
CA LYS A 170 7.50 13.35 25.85
C LYS A 170 7.49 12.30 26.96
N SER A 171 6.84 11.16 26.71
CA SER A 171 6.80 10.07 27.70
C SER A 171 8.17 9.48 28.04
N ARG A 172 9.11 9.60 27.08
CA ARG A 172 10.52 9.16 27.22
C ARG A 172 11.44 10.27 27.74
N GLY A 173 10.91 11.48 28.01
CA GLY A 173 11.69 12.61 28.53
C GLY A 173 12.60 13.27 27.51
N ILE A 174 12.34 13.06 26.20
CA ILE A 174 13.07 13.69 25.09
C ILE A 174 12.38 15.00 24.76
N SER A 175 13.03 16.14 25.05
CA SER A 175 12.47 17.47 24.89
C SER A 175 13.21 18.37 23.88
N ASN A 176 14.22 17.81 23.20
CA ASN A 176 15.07 18.53 22.25
C ASN A 176 15.51 17.58 21.14
N VAL A 177 15.24 17.93 19.88
CA VAL A 177 15.55 17.11 18.70
C VAL A 177 16.05 17.95 17.53
N ALA A 178 16.88 17.34 16.67
CA ALA A 178 17.01 17.74 15.28
C ALA A 178 16.07 16.88 14.41
N VAL A 179 15.56 17.43 13.33
CA VAL A 179 14.62 16.73 12.41
C VAL A 179 15.19 16.77 11.00
N THR A 180 15.19 15.63 10.35
CA THR A 180 15.38 15.57 8.90
C THR A 180 14.22 14.81 8.25
N TYR A 181 13.86 15.20 7.02
CA TYR A 181 12.74 14.60 6.31
C TYR A 181 13.03 14.51 4.81
N THR A 182 12.51 13.46 4.16
CA THR A 182 12.60 13.36 2.69
C THR A 182 11.84 14.50 2.03
N ASN A 183 12.44 15.11 0.99
CA ASN A 183 11.95 16.33 0.33
C ASN A 183 10.78 16.02 -0.62
N ASN A 184 9.66 15.56 -0.05
CA ASN A 184 8.42 15.29 -0.78
C ASN A 184 7.18 15.51 0.10
N ASP A 185 5.98 15.24 -0.43
CA ASP A 185 4.70 15.47 0.27
C ASP A 185 4.60 14.68 1.58
N TYR A 186 5.13 13.44 1.63
CA TYR A 186 5.14 12.63 2.84
C TYR A 186 6.04 13.24 3.91
N GLY A 187 7.34 13.35 3.62
CA GLY A 187 8.31 13.80 4.62
C GLY A 187 8.00 15.19 5.15
N LYS A 188 7.63 16.12 4.24
CA LYS A 188 7.26 17.49 4.63
C LYS A 188 5.99 17.50 5.49
N GLY A 189 4.93 16.80 5.09
CA GLY A 189 3.66 16.78 5.80
C GLY A 189 3.78 16.18 7.20
N LEU A 190 4.52 15.09 7.35
CA LEU A 190 4.79 14.47 8.64
C LEU A 190 5.70 15.34 9.51
N ALA A 191 6.74 15.95 8.93
CA ALA A 191 7.63 16.87 9.67
C ALA A 191 6.86 18.07 10.21
N ASP A 192 6.04 18.73 9.38
CA ASP A 192 5.21 19.86 9.80
C ASP A 192 4.27 19.47 10.96
N SER A 193 3.63 18.30 10.87
CA SER A 193 2.71 17.78 11.89
C SER A 193 3.42 17.46 13.19
N PHE A 194 4.55 16.77 13.12
CA PHE A 194 5.37 16.42 14.28
C PHE A 194 5.92 17.69 14.97
N ILE A 195 6.53 18.60 14.22
CA ILE A 195 7.11 19.84 14.75
C ILE A 195 6.06 20.67 15.45
N ALA A 196 4.87 20.83 14.84
CA ALA A 196 3.78 21.57 15.47
C ALA A 196 3.32 20.93 16.78
N ALA A 197 3.14 19.62 16.82
CA ALA A 197 2.74 18.89 18.02
C ALA A 197 3.82 18.95 19.12
N PHE A 198 5.08 18.73 18.76
CA PHE A 198 6.22 18.71 19.70
C PHE A 198 6.42 20.08 20.34
N GLN A 199 6.38 21.17 19.53
CA GLN A 199 6.48 22.54 20.04
C GLN A 199 5.27 22.95 20.88
N ALA A 200 4.06 22.49 20.54
CA ALA A 200 2.87 22.75 21.34
C ALA A 200 2.94 22.15 22.76
N GLN A 201 3.75 21.12 22.95
CA GLN A 201 4.04 20.52 24.27
C GLN A 201 5.09 21.27 25.06
N GLY A 202 5.70 22.32 24.51
CA GLY A 202 6.77 23.11 25.11
C GLY A 202 8.17 22.60 24.81
N ASP A 203 8.30 21.59 23.95
CA ASP A 203 9.55 20.96 23.55
C ASP A 203 10.19 21.69 22.35
N LYS A 204 11.47 21.43 22.06
CA LYS A 204 12.25 22.23 21.11
C LYS A 204 12.77 21.43 19.93
N VAL A 205 12.47 21.88 18.72
CA VAL A 205 13.16 21.47 17.50
C VAL A 205 14.30 22.47 17.22
N GLU A 206 15.53 22.02 17.40
CA GLU A 206 16.71 22.86 17.25
C GLU A 206 17.01 23.18 15.78
N MET A 207 16.78 22.20 14.91
CA MET A 207 16.94 22.32 13.47
C MET A 207 16.00 21.38 12.74
N SER A 208 15.48 21.83 11.59
CA SER A 208 14.74 20.98 10.66
C SER A 208 15.27 21.21 9.25
N ALA A 209 15.64 20.12 8.54
CA ALA A 209 16.19 20.19 7.19
C ALA A 209 15.71 19.02 6.32
N ALA A 210 15.38 19.32 5.07
CA ALA A 210 15.06 18.29 4.09
C ALA A 210 16.32 17.57 3.61
N HIS A 211 16.13 16.29 3.23
CA HIS A 211 17.12 15.52 2.48
C HIS A 211 16.49 14.92 1.22
N GLU A 212 17.32 14.70 0.20
CA GLU A 212 16.88 14.04 -1.03
C GLU A 212 17.11 12.54 -0.95
N ASP A 213 16.24 11.74 -1.58
CA ASP A 213 16.47 10.33 -1.76
C ASP A 213 17.48 10.07 -2.90
N GLY A 214 18.18 8.93 -2.87
CA GLY A 214 19.09 8.51 -3.93
C GLY A 214 20.42 9.24 -4.01
N LYS A 215 20.79 10.07 -3.02
CA LYS A 215 22.13 10.68 -2.95
C LYS A 215 23.18 9.66 -2.52
N GLY A 216 24.39 9.83 -3.07
CA GLY A 216 25.56 9.01 -2.67
C GLY A 216 26.28 9.52 -1.42
N ASP A 217 25.99 10.74 -0.94
CA ASP A 217 26.65 11.36 0.21
C ASP A 217 25.70 12.32 0.93
N TYR A 218 25.58 12.17 2.24
CA TYR A 218 24.75 12.97 3.14
C TYR A 218 25.55 13.76 4.18
N SER A 219 26.88 13.87 4.01
CA SER A 219 27.77 14.53 4.99
C SER A 219 27.42 16.00 5.23
N ALA A 220 26.93 16.71 4.20
CA ALA A 220 26.54 18.10 4.33
C ALA A 220 25.26 18.27 5.18
N GLU A 221 24.25 17.44 4.95
CA GLU A 221 22.98 17.44 5.71
C GLU A 221 23.25 17.04 7.16
N VAL A 222 23.97 15.95 7.37
CA VAL A 222 24.29 15.46 8.71
C VAL A 222 25.15 16.47 9.47
N GLY A 223 26.16 17.08 8.83
CA GLY A 223 26.99 18.13 9.43
C GLY A 223 26.17 19.36 9.86
N ALA A 224 25.21 19.80 9.04
CA ALA A 224 24.33 20.89 9.38
C ALA A 224 23.41 20.53 10.58
N LEU A 225 22.80 19.33 10.57
CA LEU A 225 21.94 18.85 11.66
C LEU A 225 22.73 18.71 12.97
N ALA A 226 23.96 18.21 12.95
CA ALA A 226 24.83 18.08 14.11
C ALA A 226 25.21 19.43 14.71
N ALA A 227 25.34 20.47 13.89
CA ALA A 227 25.63 21.84 14.36
C ALA A 227 24.51 22.42 15.25
N SER A 228 23.32 21.83 15.25
CA SER A 228 22.22 22.18 16.16
C SER A 228 22.52 21.88 17.63
N GLY A 229 23.44 20.95 17.92
CA GLY A 229 23.77 20.50 19.25
C GLY A 229 22.74 19.56 19.89
N SER A 230 21.73 19.09 19.12
CA SER A 230 20.80 18.05 19.60
C SER A 230 21.49 16.70 19.69
N ALA A 231 21.15 15.91 20.72
CA ALA A 231 21.60 14.53 20.86
C ALA A 231 20.74 13.54 20.07
N HIS A 232 19.52 13.94 19.69
CA HIS A 232 18.53 13.08 19.08
C HIS A 232 18.20 13.54 17.67
N LEU A 233 18.19 12.61 16.70
CA LEU A 233 17.81 12.87 15.32
C LEU A 233 16.50 12.16 14.98
N VAL A 234 15.48 12.93 14.63
CA VAL A 234 14.23 12.43 14.04
C VAL A 234 14.42 12.31 12.53
N VAL A 235 14.22 11.11 11.99
CA VAL A 235 14.39 10.80 10.57
C VAL A 235 13.04 10.41 9.98
N LEU A 236 12.44 11.33 9.23
CA LEU A 236 11.13 11.18 8.57
C LEU A 236 11.38 10.96 7.07
N GLY A 237 11.83 9.77 6.72
CA GLY A 237 12.32 9.44 5.39
C GLY A 237 11.92 8.04 4.95
N TYR A 238 12.69 7.51 4.02
CA TYR A 238 12.50 6.19 3.47
C TYR A 238 13.71 5.28 3.72
N LEU A 239 13.40 4.01 4.09
CA LEU A 239 14.36 3.08 4.68
C LEU A 239 15.39 2.49 3.71
N ASP A 240 15.12 2.50 2.39
CA ASP A 240 16.04 1.88 1.42
C ASP A 240 16.99 2.90 0.76
N GLN A 241 16.74 4.21 0.94
CA GLN A 241 17.57 5.27 0.33
C GLN A 241 17.95 6.39 1.31
N GLY A 242 17.33 7.59 1.19
CA GLY A 242 17.75 8.81 1.87
C GLY A 242 17.82 8.69 3.39
N GLY A 243 16.75 8.18 4.00
CA GLY A 243 16.70 7.99 5.46
C GLY A 243 17.81 7.07 5.97
N LYS A 244 18.05 5.93 5.28
CA LYS A 244 19.17 5.03 5.58
C LYS A 244 20.51 5.73 5.43
N GLY A 245 20.70 6.50 4.36
CA GLY A 245 21.94 7.23 4.11
C GLY A 245 22.25 8.26 5.19
N ILE A 246 21.25 8.97 5.68
CA ILE A 246 21.36 9.91 6.81
C ILE A 246 21.81 9.19 8.08
N ILE A 247 21.18 8.06 8.43
CA ILE A 247 21.52 7.27 9.62
C ILE A 247 22.95 6.74 9.50
N GLN A 248 23.30 6.12 8.38
CA GLN A 248 24.64 5.58 8.15
C GLN A 248 25.72 6.68 8.27
N THR A 249 25.49 7.82 7.61
CA THR A 249 26.44 8.95 7.65
C THR A 249 26.55 9.51 9.09
N SER A 250 25.45 9.55 9.84
CA SER A 250 25.47 9.99 11.25
C SER A 250 26.34 9.11 12.12
N LEU A 251 26.22 7.80 11.95
CA LEU A 251 27.03 6.80 12.69
C LEU A 251 28.50 6.86 12.27
N ASP A 252 28.78 6.92 10.97
CA ASP A 252 30.16 6.95 10.43
C ASP A 252 30.94 8.19 10.89
N THR A 253 30.24 9.33 11.03
CA THR A 253 30.84 10.59 11.48
C THR A 253 30.78 10.79 13.01
N GLY A 254 30.02 9.96 13.71
CA GLY A 254 29.75 10.13 15.15
C GLY A 254 28.88 11.36 15.45
N ALA A 255 28.10 11.84 14.47
CA ALA A 255 27.25 13.03 14.61
C ALA A 255 26.02 12.75 15.47
N PHE A 256 25.40 11.58 15.29
CA PHE A 256 24.25 11.09 16.07
C PHE A 256 24.36 9.59 16.28
N ASP A 257 23.87 9.13 17.42
CA ASP A 257 23.72 7.71 17.79
C ASP A 257 22.33 7.40 18.38
N SER A 258 21.44 8.38 18.42
CA SER A 258 20.06 8.26 18.90
C SER A 258 19.09 8.70 17.82
N PHE A 259 18.29 7.74 17.33
CA PHE A 259 17.38 7.92 16.19
C PHE A 259 15.93 7.73 16.60
N ILE A 260 15.08 8.61 16.06
CA ILE A 260 13.64 8.53 16.16
C ILE A 260 13.09 8.38 14.72
N LEU A 261 12.27 7.37 14.49
CA LEU A 261 11.86 6.92 13.17
C LEU A 261 10.34 7.01 13.04
N ALA A 262 9.86 7.23 11.82
CA ALA A 262 8.46 7.08 11.48
C ALA A 262 8.25 5.89 10.52
N ASP A 263 7.03 5.63 10.15
CA ASP A 263 6.55 4.49 9.38
C ASP A 263 7.38 4.17 8.13
N GLY A 264 7.75 5.18 7.33
CA GLY A 264 8.59 5.01 6.14
C GLY A 264 10.03 4.52 6.41
N MET A 265 10.44 4.53 7.69
CA MET A 265 11.74 4.03 8.14
C MET A 265 11.65 2.66 8.81
N ILE A 266 10.45 2.10 8.99
CA ILE A 266 10.27 0.83 9.70
C ILE A 266 10.38 -0.33 8.72
N GLY A 267 11.31 -1.23 8.93
CA GLY A 267 11.48 -2.44 8.13
C GLY A 267 12.78 -3.16 8.45
N GLN A 268 12.77 -4.49 8.26
CA GLN A 268 13.93 -5.34 8.57
C GLN A 268 15.15 -4.96 7.70
N SER A 269 14.95 -4.52 6.46
CA SER A 269 16.04 -4.13 5.55
C SER A 269 16.90 -2.99 6.11
N LEU A 270 16.30 -2.05 6.86
CA LEU A 270 17.04 -0.99 7.55
C LEU A 270 17.94 -1.57 8.65
N ILE A 271 17.39 -2.47 9.47
CA ILE A 271 18.14 -3.13 10.54
C ILE A 271 19.28 -3.97 9.96
N ASP A 272 19.01 -4.74 8.90
CA ASP A 272 20.02 -5.58 8.24
C ASP A 272 21.16 -4.74 7.63
N SER A 273 20.84 -3.53 7.18
CA SER A 273 21.83 -2.61 6.58
C SER A 273 22.67 -1.89 7.62
N ILE A 274 22.06 -1.41 8.70
CA ILE A 274 22.72 -0.56 9.72
C ILE A 274 23.26 -1.39 10.89
N GLY A 275 22.57 -2.48 11.23
CA GLY A 275 22.98 -3.35 12.33
C GLY A 275 22.82 -2.73 13.73
N ALA A 276 23.79 -3.00 14.60
CA ALA A 276 23.74 -2.61 16.02
C ALA A 276 23.65 -1.10 16.27
N GLY A 277 24.00 -0.27 15.28
CA GLY A 277 23.88 1.20 15.39
C GLY A 277 22.45 1.70 15.53
N LEU A 278 21.45 0.85 15.24
CA LEU A 278 20.04 1.17 15.46
C LEU A 278 19.49 0.74 16.82
N ASN A 279 20.25 0.01 17.65
CA ASN A 279 19.74 -0.44 18.94
C ASN A 279 19.30 0.76 19.80
N GLY A 280 18.08 0.67 20.35
CA GLY A 280 17.45 1.75 21.10
C GLY A 280 16.76 2.81 20.24
N ALA A 281 16.81 2.72 18.91
CA ALA A 281 16.02 3.59 18.05
C ALA A 281 14.53 3.40 18.33
N ILE A 282 13.81 4.54 18.43
CA ILE A 282 12.37 4.60 18.69
C ILE A 282 11.65 4.76 17.36
N GLY A 283 10.49 4.12 17.19
CA GLY A 283 9.69 4.27 15.98
C GLY A 283 8.19 4.34 16.24
N THR A 284 7.45 4.90 15.31
CA THR A 284 5.99 4.80 15.25
C THR A 284 5.56 4.22 13.92
N LEU A 285 4.56 3.32 13.95
CA LEU A 285 4.03 2.65 12.77
C LEU A 285 2.50 2.51 12.92
N PRO A 286 1.69 2.81 11.89
CA PRO A 286 0.29 2.41 11.88
C PRO A 286 0.12 0.93 12.21
N GLY A 287 -0.89 0.59 13.00
CA GLY A 287 -1.18 -0.79 13.33
C GLY A 287 -1.91 -0.95 14.66
N SER A 288 -2.59 -2.08 14.80
CA SER A 288 -3.41 -2.43 15.95
C SER A 288 -3.03 -3.80 16.53
N GLU A 289 -3.53 -4.09 17.73
CA GLU A 289 -3.52 -5.43 18.35
C GLU A 289 -4.93 -6.01 18.44
N SER A 290 -5.82 -5.58 17.53
CA SER A 290 -7.21 -6.01 17.44
C SER A 290 -7.34 -7.51 17.19
N LYS A 291 -8.55 -8.03 17.34
CA LYS A 291 -8.88 -9.40 16.91
C LYS A 291 -8.62 -9.58 15.41
N GLY A 292 -8.96 -8.57 14.62
CA GLY A 292 -8.73 -8.58 13.15
C GLY A 292 -7.25 -8.68 12.80
N ALA A 293 -6.37 -7.93 13.50
CA ALA A 293 -4.93 -8.00 13.28
C ALA A 293 -4.37 -9.42 13.51
N LYS A 294 -4.82 -10.11 14.56
CA LYS A 294 -4.42 -11.50 14.84
C LYS A 294 -4.94 -12.47 13.79
N MET A 295 -6.21 -12.33 13.41
CA MET A 295 -6.82 -13.17 12.37
C MET A 295 -6.13 -12.97 11.02
N PHE A 296 -5.72 -11.76 10.68
CA PHE A 296 -4.95 -11.51 9.47
C PHE A 296 -3.63 -12.28 9.43
N LEU A 297 -2.88 -12.33 10.54
CA LEU A 297 -1.64 -13.11 10.59
C LEU A 297 -1.89 -14.62 10.37
N ASP A 298 -2.99 -15.14 10.91
CA ASP A 298 -3.40 -16.54 10.68
C ASP A 298 -3.76 -16.78 9.21
N VAL A 299 -4.55 -15.89 8.61
CA VAL A 299 -4.93 -15.95 7.18
C VAL A 299 -3.71 -15.83 6.26
N ALA A 300 -2.80 -14.92 6.56
CA ALA A 300 -1.56 -14.72 5.81
C ALA A 300 -0.68 -15.97 5.87
N THR A 301 -0.49 -16.53 7.08
CA THR A 301 0.27 -17.78 7.28
C THR A 301 -0.36 -18.94 6.51
N ALA A 302 -1.67 -19.10 6.58
CA ALA A 302 -2.39 -20.15 5.84
C ALA A 302 -2.28 -19.97 4.32
N GLY A 303 -2.23 -18.72 3.85
CA GLY A 303 -2.04 -18.36 2.44
C GLY A 303 -0.58 -18.42 1.96
N GLY A 304 0.37 -18.73 2.85
CA GLY A 304 1.79 -18.73 2.51
C GLY A 304 2.39 -17.35 2.31
N VAL A 305 1.76 -16.32 2.88
CA VAL A 305 2.19 -14.93 2.84
C VAL A 305 2.72 -14.53 4.22
N ASP A 306 3.84 -13.83 4.25
CA ASP A 306 4.28 -13.19 5.47
C ASP A 306 3.37 -11.98 5.76
N GLY A 307 2.59 -12.06 6.83
CA GLY A 307 1.66 -11.01 7.26
C GLY A 307 2.29 -9.99 8.21
N ASP A 308 3.48 -10.26 8.75
CA ASP A 308 4.15 -9.36 9.69
C ASP A 308 5.04 -8.38 8.94
N GLY A 309 4.70 -7.10 9.02
CA GLY A 309 5.47 -6.03 8.40
C GLY A 309 4.61 -4.80 8.08
N PRO A 310 5.27 -3.66 7.79
CA PRO A 310 4.60 -2.40 7.55
C PRO A 310 3.58 -2.48 6.41
N PHE A 311 2.41 -1.93 6.66
CA PHE A 311 1.32 -1.73 5.68
C PHE A 311 0.78 -3.00 5.00
N ARG A 312 1.12 -4.20 5.49
CA ARG A 312 0.60 -5.47 4.93
C ARG A 312 -0.86 -5.67 5.30
N ALA A 313 -1.23 -5.39 6.54
CA ALA A 313 -2.61 -5.42 7.01
C ALA A 313 -3.47 -4.39 6.26
N GLU A 314 -2.98 -3.17 6.12
CA GLU A 314 -3.63 -2.08 5.39
C GLU A 314 -3.81 -2.42 3.91
N SER A 315 -2.84 -3.13 3.30
CA SER A 315 -2.92 -3.57 1.90
C SER A 315 -3.98 -4.65 1.68
N TYR A 316 -4.10 -5.60 2.62
CA TYR A 316 -5.18 -6.59 2.62
C TYR A 316 -6.54 -5.89 2.73
N ASP A 317 -6.69 -4.96 3.67
CA ASP A 317 -7.93 -4.21 3.89
C ASP A 317 -8.30 -3.34 2.68
N ALA A 318 -7.34 -2.69 2.04
CA ALA A 318 -7.58 -1.88 0.85
C ALA A 318 -8.15 -2.71 -0.31
N ALA A 319 -7.60 -3.89 -0.56
CA ALA A 319 -8.10 -4.79 -1.58
C ALA A 319 -9.47 -5.41 -1.21
N ALA A 320 -9.67 -5.74 0.06
CA ALA A 320 -10.95 -6.25 0.58
C ALA A 320 -12.06 -5.21 0.42
N LEU A 321 -11.84 -3.96 0.82
CA LEU A 321 -12.82 -2.88 0.68
C LEU A 321 -13.24 -2.67 -0.78
N ILE A 322 -12.30 -2.69 -1.72
CA ILE A 322 -12.61 -2.61 -3.16
C ILE A 322 -13.53 -3.76 -3.57
N ALA A 323 -13.22 -5.00 -3.19
CA ALA A 323 -14.01 -6.17 -3.53
C ALA A 323 -15.42 -6.13 -2.94
N LEU A 324 -15.54 -5.69 -1.69
CA LEU A 324 -16.82 -5.55 -0.98
C LEU A 324 -17.68 -4.44 -1.59
N ALA A 325 -17.09 -3.31 -1.98
CA ALA A 325 -17.79 -2.23 -2.67
C ALA A 325 -18.30 -2.65 -4.07
N ILE A 326 -17.53 -3.47 -4.81
CA ILE A 326 -17.96 -4.09 -6.07
C ILE A 326 -19.18 -4.97 -5.83
N GLN A 327 -19.16 -5.82 -4.80
CA GLN A 327 -20.28 -6.71 -4.47
C GLN A 327 -21.52 -5.95 -4.01
N ALA A 328 -21.35 -4.97 -3.12
CA ALA A 328 -22.44 -4.15 -2.61
C ALA A 328 -23.17 -3.40 -3.73
N GLY A 329 -22.42 -2.90 -4.71
CA GLY A 329 -22.97 -2.24 -5.89
C GLY A 329 -23.55 -3.19 -6.94
N GLY A 330 -23.37 -4.49 -6.82
CA GLY A 330 -23.79 -5.49 -7.80
C GLY A 330 -23.13 -5.33 -9.18
N SER A 331 -22.08 -4.50 -9.28
CA SER A 331 -21.41 -4.13 -10.53
C SER A 331 -19.95 -3.73 -10.27
N ALA A 332 -19.10 -3.97 -11.28
CA ALA A 332 -17.73 -3.45 -11.33
C ALA A 332 -17.65 -2.05 -11.98
N ASP A 333 -18.77 -1.37 -12.18
CA ASP A 333 -18.79 -0.01 -12.69
C ASP A 333 -18.18 0.96 -11.68
N ARG A 334 -17.27 1.83 -12.12
CA ARG A 334 -16.47 2.73 -11.28
C ARG A 334 -17.29 3.61 -10.35
N SER A 335 -18.39 4.18 -10.85
CA SER A 335 -19.32 4.99 -10.06
C SER A 335 -20.08 4.16 -9.03
N SER A 336 -20.40 2.91 -9.32
CA SER A 336 -21.02 1.98 -8.38
C SER A 336 -20.06 1.64 -7.24
N ILE A 337 -18.78 1.38 -7.55
CA ILE A 337 -17.75 1.12 -6.53
C ILE A 337 -17.63 2.32 -5.59
N GLN A 338 -17.46 3.54 -6.14
CA GLN A 338 -17.34 4.77 -5.36
C GLN A 338 -18.53 4.98 -4.41
N ALA A 339 -19.75 4.77 -4.90
CA ALA A 339 -20.96 4.97 -4.12
C ALA A 339 -21.10 4.02 -2.91
N ASN A 340 -20.41 2.87 -2.93
CA ASN A 340 -20.53 1.84 -1.89
C ASN A 340 -19.34 1.75 -0.94
N MET A 341 -18.23 2.50 -1.17
CA MET A 341 -17.02 2.39 -0.35
C MET A 341 -17.27 2.66 1.15
N LEU A 342 -17.94 3.76 1.47
CA LEU A 342 -18.22 4.10 2.88
C LEU A 342 -19.22 3.16 3.54
N ALA A 343 -20.19 2.65 2.78
CA ALA A 343 -21.23 1.78 3.29
C ALA A 343 -20.70 0.40 3.70
N VAL A 344 -19.67 -0.10 3.02
CA VAL A 344 -19.07 -1.40 3.38
C VAL A 344 -17.99 -1.29 4.47
N ALA A 345 -17.39 -0.09 4.62
CA ALA A 345 -16.32 0.16 5.58
C ALA A 345 -16.81 0.50 6.99
N ASN A 346 -18.05 0.95 7.12
CA ASN A 346 -18.55 1.53 8.36
C ASN A 346 -19.90 0.89 8.78
N ALA A 347 -20.15 0.89 10.07
CA ALA A 347 -21.47 0.50 10.63
C ALA A 347 -22.62 1.37 10.03
N PRO A 348 -23.86 0.83 9.96
CA PRO A 348 -24.29 -0.44 10.55
C PRO A 348 -24.01 -1.67 9.71
N GLY A 349 -24.04 -2.85 10.30
CA GLY A 349 -23.95 -4.11 9.61
C GLY A 349 -23.30 -5.22 10.42
N GLU A 350 -23.18 -6.40 9.82
CA GLU A 350 -22.46 -7.51 10.43
C GLU A 350 -20.95 -7.28 10.35
N GLN A 351 -20.26 -7.39 11.49
CA GLN A 351 -18.80 -7.22 11.56
C GLN A 351 -18.09 -8.31 10.76
N ILE A 352 -17.17 -7.87 9.89
CA ILE A 352 -16.38 -8.73 9.00
C ILE A 352 -14.90 -8.58 9.33
N LEU A 353 -14.24 -9.72 9.55
CA LEU A 353 -12.83 -9.82 9.87
C LEU A 353 -12.09 -10.59 8.76
N PRO A 354 -10.74 -10.56 8.72
CA PRO A 354 -9.95 -11.35 7.77
C PRO A 354 -10.31 -12.85 7.81
N GLY A 355 -10.43 -13.47 6.64
CA GLY A 355 -10.91 -14.84 6.47
C GLY A 355 -12.44 -14.97 6.36
N GLU A 356 -13.17 -13.87 6.48
CA GLU A 356 -14.65 -13.85 6.39
C GLU A 356 -15.15 -13.14 5.10
N LEU A 357 -14.29 -12.85 4.11
CA LEU A 357 -14.69 -12.14 2.91
C LEU A 357 -15.77 -12.90 2.12
N GLY A 358 -15.69 -14.22 2.03
CA GLY A 358 -16.72 -15.04 1.41
C GLY A 358 -18.08 -14.97 2.12
N LYS A 359 -18.12 -14.78 3.44
CA LYS A 359 -19.32 -14.52 4.22
C LYS A 359 -19.88 -13.13 3.92
N ALA A 360 -19.02 -12.11 3.89
CA ALA A 360 -19.41 -10.74 3.58
C ALA A 360 -20.05 -10.63 2.19
N LEU A 361 -19.42 -11.25 1.18
CA LEU A 361 -19.95 -11.30 -0.19
C LEU A 361 -21.35 -11.92 -0.25
N GLN A 362 -21.62 -12.96 0.57
CA GLN A 362 -22.95 -13.58 0.64
C GLN A 362 -23.97 -12.65 1.28
N ILE A 363 -23.63 -12.01 2.41
CA ILE A 363 -24.51 -11.05 3.09
C ILE A 363 -24.92 -9.93 2.11
N LEU A 364 -23.95 -9.35 1.40
CA LEU A 364 -24.20 -8.30 0.43
C LEU A 364 -25.05 -8.79 -0.76
N ALA A 365 -24.83 -10.03 -1.24
CA ALA A 365 -25.63 -10.63 -2.30
C ALA A 365 -27.10 -10.82 -1.91
N ASP A 366 -27.34 -11.11 -0.63
CA ASP A 366 -28.67 -11.29 -0.05
C ASP A 366 -29.34 -9.94 0.32
N GLY A 367 -28.69 -8.81 0.05
CA GLY A 367 -29.16 -7.45 0.34
C GLY A 367 -29.00 -7.02 1.81
N GLY A 368 -28.16 -7.70 2.57
CA GLY A 368 -27.79 -7.33 3.94
C GLY A 368 -26.69 -6.26 3.97
N GLU A 369 -26.40 -5.77 5.19
CA GLU A 369 -25.37 -4.75 5.45
C GLU A 369 -24.21 -5.37 6.24
N ILE A 370 -22.99 -4.86 5.99
CA ILE A 370 -21.76 -5.27 6.67
C ILE A 370 -21.06 -4.06 7.29
N ASP A 371 -20.25 -4.32 8.29
CA ASP A 371 -19.29 -3.42 8.93
C ASP A 371 -17.90 -4.06 8.81
N TYR A 372 -17.13 -3.68 7.77
CA TYR A 372 -15.83 -4.26 7.52
C TYR A 372 -14.79 -3.67 8.47
N GLN A 373 -14.40 -4.43 9.47
CA GLN A 373 -13.35 -4.03 10.41
C GLN A 373 -11.95 -4.50 9.98
N GLY A 374 -11.89 -5.55 9.19
CA GLY A 374 -10.64 -6.02 8.60
C GLY A 374 -9.52 -6.32 9.59
N ALA A 375 -8.30 -6.21 9.09
CA ALA A 375 -7.07 -6.44 9.84
C ALA A 375 -6.68 -5.24 10.71
N THR A 376 -7.00 -4.02 10.27
CA THR A 376 -6.57 -2.77 10.91
C THR A 376 -7.63 -2.12 11.78
N ASN A 377 -8.80 -2.77 11.92
CA ASN A 377 -10.00 -2.18 12.53
C ASN A 377 -10.42 -0.93 11.74
N VAL A 378 -10.57 -1.11 10.43
CA VAL A 378 -10.90 -0.04 9.51
C VAL A 378 -12.22 0.61 9.89
N GLU A 379 -12.18 1.93 9.98
CA GLU A 379 -13.34 2.81 9.97
C GLU A 379 -12.94 4.03 9.17
N LEU A 380 -13.62 4.25 8.05
CA LEU A 380 -13.32 5.39 7.18
C LEU A 380 -14.05 6.62 7.68
N ILE A 381 -13.27 7.59 8.14
CA ILE A 381 -13.76 8.87 8.68
C ILE A 381 -13.51 10.03 7.72
N GLY A 382 -14.21 11.13 7.94
CA GLY A 382 -14.00 12.38 7.20
C GLY A 382 -14.02 12.18 5.68
N PRO A 383 -12.93 12.50 4.98
CA PRO A 383 -12.86 12.37 3.52
C PRO A 383 -12.61 10.94 3.02
N GLY A 384 -12.64 9.90 3.86
CA GLY A 384 -12.38 8.51 3.46
C GLY A 384 -11.02 7.99 3.91
N GLU A 385 -10.53 8.43 5.07
CA GLU A 385 -9.28 7.97 5.67
C GLU A 385 -9.52 7.14 6.94
N ALA A 386 -8.64 6.20 7.24
CA ALA A 386 -8.75 5.41 8.46
C ALA A 386 -8.45 6.25 9.71
N ALA A 387 -9.25 6.05 10.77
CA ALA A 387 -9.00 6.67 12.07
C ALA A 387 -7.67 6.22 12.68
N GLY A 388 -7.38 4.94 12.58
CA GLY A 388 -6.13 4.27 12.91
C GLY A 388 -5.62 4.36 14.34
N SER A 389 -4.77 3.42 14.68
CA SER A 389 -3.93 3.40 15.89
C SER A 389 -2.47 3.24 15.49
N TYR A 390 -1.56 3.50 16.44
CA TYR A 390 -0.12 3.45 16.19
C TYR A 390 0.59 2.57 17.19
N LYS A 391 1.50 1.74 16.70
CA LYS A 391 2.47 1.00 17.52
C LYS A 391 3.66 1.92 17.80
N GLU A 392 4.03 2.05 19.07
CA GLU A 392 5.33 2.51 19.49
C GLU A 392 6.30 1.35 19.43
N LEU A 393 7.38 1.52 18.72
CA LEU A 393 8.40 0.51 18.48
C LEU A 393 9.74 0.92 19.09
N GLU A 394 10.55 -0.08 19.46
CA GLU A 394 11.94 0.11 19.81
C GLU A 394 12.79 -0.99 19.16
N VAL A 395 13.96 -0.62 18.66
CA VAL A 395 14.90 -1.60 18.11
C VAL A 395 15.63 -2.29 19.26
N MET A 396 15.37 -3.58 19.44
CA MET A 396 15.96 -4.45 20.43
C MET A 396 16.37 -5.77 19.79
N ASP A 397 17.60 -6.22 20.04
CA ASP A 397 18.13 -7.51 19.57
C ASP A 397 17.99 -7.70 18.03
N GLY A 398 18.21 -6.63 17.25
CA GLY A 398 18.16 -6.67 15.80
C GLY A 398 16.75 -6.80 15.21
N ALA A 399 15.71 -6.36 15.94
CA ALA A 399 14.35 -6.31 15.47
C ALA A 399 13.57 -5.13 16.04
N PHE A 400 12.60 -4.61 15.32
CA PHE A 400 11.60 -3.71 15.87
C PHE A 400 10.66 -4.48 16.80
N LYS A 401 10.53 -4.04 18.06
CA LYS A 401 9.62 -4.61 19.05
C LYS A 401 8.54 -3.61 19.41
N THR A 402 7.28 -4.05 19.42
CA THR A 402 6.18 -3.21 19.91
C THR A 402 6.31 -3.02 21.42
N VAL A 403 6.37 -1.77 21.85
CA VAL A 403 6.40 -1.37 23.26
C VAL A 403 4.99 -1.06 23.75
N LYS A 404 4.20 -0.37 22.93
CA LYS A 404 2.85 0.08 23.26
C LYS A 404 2.03 0.36 22.00
N VAL A 405 0.70 0.34 22.13
CA VAL A 405 -0.24 0.84 21.11
C VAL A 405 -0.94 2.10 21.63
N HIS A 406 -1.04 3.11 20.76
CA HIS A 406 -1.61 4.44 21.04
C HIS A 406 -2.88 4.69 20.25
#